data_8d35376e73dff5b9e0f9058c542925c0
#
_entry.id   8d35376e73dff5b9e0f9058c542925c0
#
_cell.length_a   1.000
_cell.length_b   1.000
_cell.length_c   1.000
_cell.angle_alpha   90.00
_cell.angle_beta   90.00
_cell.angle_gamma   90.00
#
_symmetry.space_group_name_H-M   'P 1'
#
loop_
_entity.id
_entity.type
_entity.pdbx_description
1 polymer ?
#
loop_
_entity_poly.entity_id
_entity_poly.type
_entity_poly.pdbx_seq_one_letter_code
_entity_poly.pdbx_strand_id
1 'polypeptide(L)'
;MCSAVGVNLQRGMNFHLRGSESVVLMSVRLGAPYADRIEDEGRTLIYEGHDCAQTTDVPDPKSMDQPSRNPGGSLTQNGLFAESVRHYKELNAPPEKVRVYEKIRSGIWVYNGTFDLIDCWTETSEKRRVFKFKLRISNTDNHPVPTVASLTLEDDRLIPSWVKLEVWKRDQGKCRKCGANTGLHFDHIIPYSKGGSSKDPSNIQILCGRHNLEKRDKIE
;
A
#
# COMPACT_ATOMS: atom_id res chain seq x y z
N MET A 1 8.12 4.29 11.64
CA MET A 1 6.91 3.47 11.48
C MET A 1 6.70 2.49 12.64
N CYS A 2 7.63 1.59 12.92
CA CYS A 2 7.51 0.63 14.04
C CYS A 2 7.42 1.28 15.43
N SER A 3 8.09 2.41 15.66
CA SER A 3 8.06 3.12 16.93
C SER A 3 6.72 3.79 17.26
N ALA A 4 5.97 4.22 16.26
CA ALA A 4 4.66 4.86 16.47
C ALA A 4 3.56 3.84 16.83
N VAL A 5 3.70 2.59 16.36
CA VAL A 5 2.71 1.52 16.58
C VAL A 5 3.22 0.48 17.60
N GLY A 6 4.52 0.55 17.97
CA GLY A 6 5.16 -0.36 18.93
C GLY A 6 5.13 -1.84 18.49
N VAL A 7 5.04 -2.12 17.18
CA VAL A 7 5.00 -3.46 16.59
C VAL A 7 6.13 -3.63 15.61
N ASN A 8 6.79 -4.77 15.67
CA ASN A 8 7.76 -5.14 14.65
C ASN A 8 7.01 -5.72 13.42
N LEU A 9 6.91 -4.93 12.35
CA LEU A 9 6.32 -5.36 11.08
C LEU A 9 7.34 -6.23 10.29
N GLN A 10 7.70 -7.39 10.82
CA GLN A 10 8.58 -8.34 10.14
C GLN A 10 7.89 -9.08 8.99
N ARG A 11 6.55 -9.15 9.03
CA ARG A 11 5.74 -9.79 7.99
C ARG A 11 5.14 -8.71 7.09
N GLY A 12 5.20 -8.93 5.77
CA GLY A 12 4.64 -8.01 4.78
C GLY A 12 3.11 -7.93 4.81
N MET A 13 2.41 -8.88 5.45
CA MET A 13 0.95 -8.99 5.50
C MET A 13 0.50 -9.27 6.93
N ASN A 14 -0.40 -8.42 7.46
CA ASN A 14 -0.88 -8.49 8.84
C ASN A 14 -2.38 -8.19 8.88
N PHE A 15 -3.18 -9.20 9.18
CA PHE A 15 -4.61 -9.06 9.37
C PHE A 15 -4.90 -8.56 10.78
N HIS A 16 -5.75 -7.52 10.92
CA HIS A 16 -6.15 -6.90 12.19
C HIS A 16 -4.98 -6.68 13.16
N LEU A 17 -3.97 -5.94 12.74
CA LEU A 17 -2.81 -5.66 13.57
C LEU A 17 -3.23 -5.01 14.89
N ARG A 18 -3.03 -5.71 16.02
CA ARG A 18 -3.50 -5.30 17.35
C ARG A 18 -5.02 -5.06 17.46
N GLY A 19 -5.81 -5.82 16.70
CA GLY A 19 -7.27 -5.69 16.75
C GLY A 19 -7.83 -4.45 16.02
N SER A 20 -6.98 -3.76 15.26
CA SER A 20 -7.36 -2.60 14.46
C SER A 20 -7.33 -2.93 12.96
N GLU A 21 -6.83 -2.03 12.16
CA GLU A 21 -6.78 -2.15 10.69
C GLU A 21 -5.74 -3.19 10.22
N SER A 22 -6.01 -3.79 9.09
CA SER A 22 -5.06 -4.65 8.40
C SER A 22 -3.96 -3.83 7.73
N VAL A 23 -2.77 -4.43 7.58
CA VAL A 23 -1.59 -3.76 7.01
C VAL A 23 -0.91 -4.65 5.99
N VAL A 24 -0.55 -4.09 4.83
CA VAL A 24 0.33 -4.73 3.85
C VAL A 24 1.54 -3.87 3.53
N LEU A 25 2.68 -4.55 3.35
CA LEU A 25 3.96 -3.98 2.94
C LEU A 25 4.29 -4.47 1.54
N MET A 26 4.06 -3.65 0.53
CA MET A 26 4.25 -4.01 -0.88
C MET A 26 5.55 -3.46 -1.47
N SER A 27 5.96 -4.01 -2.61
CA SER A 27 7.09 -3.51 -3.37
C SER A 27 6.97 -3.83 -4.86
N VAL A 28 6.83 -2.82 -5.69
CA VAL A 28 6.84 -2.94 -7.16
C VAL A 28 8.24 -2.78 -7.77
N ARG A 29 9.29 -2.83 -6.94
CA ARG A 29 10.68 -2.66 -7.39
C ARG A 29 11.14 -3.89 -8.18
N LEU A 30 12.01 -3.64 -9.16
CA LEU A 30 12.71 -4.73 -9.84
C LEU A 30 13.46 -5.60 -8.82
N GLY A 31 13.27 -6.93 -8.91
CA GLY A 31 13.85 -7.89 -7.97
C GLY A 31 13.14 -7.96 -6.61
N ALA A 32 11.91 -7.41 -6.50
CA ALA A 32 11.08 -7.66 -5.33
C ALA A 32 10.76 -9.16 -5.18
N PRO A 33 10.63 -9.67 -3.95
CA PRO A 33 10.41 -11.11 -3.73
C PRO A 33 9.01 -11.58 -4.10
N TYR A 34 8.07 -10.66 -4.29
CA TYR A 34 6.68 -10.90 -4.65
C TYR A 34 6.29 -10.04 -5.86
N ALA A 35 5.37 -10.55 -6.70
CA ALA A 35 4.91 -9.87 -7.90
C ALA A 35 3.73 -8.94 -7.59
N ASP A 36 3.97 -7.98 -6.70
CA ASP A 36 3.02 -6.89 -6.46
C ASP A 36 2.96 -5.97 -7.66
N ARG A 37 1.77 -5.45 -7.99
CA ARG A 37 1.62 -4.48 -9.07
C ARG A 37 0.58 -3.42 -8.76
N ILE A 38 0.71 -2.31 -9.45
CA ILE A 38 -0.20 -1.17 -9.39
C ILE A 38 -0.94 -1.11 -10.73
N GLU A 39 -2.26 -1.06 -10.67
CA GLU A 39 -3.15 -1.00 -11.82
C GLU A 39 -4.05 0.23 -11.74
N ASP A 40 -4.80 0.52 -12.82
CA ASP A 40 -5.77 1.62 -12.88
C ASP A 40 -5.16 2.93 -12.36
N GLU A 41 -3.94 3.23 -12.81
CA GLU A 41 -3.24 4.47 -12.47
C GLU A 41 -3.08 4.71 -10.96
N GLY A 42 -2.95 3.64 -10.18
CA GLY A 42 -2.74 3.70 -8.73
C GLY A 42 -4.02 3.56 -7.90
N ARG A 43 -5.18 3.44 -8.53
CA ARG A 43 -6.46 3.22 -7.81
C ARG A 43 -6.64 1.78 -7.36
N THR A 44 -5.95 0.86 -8.03
CA THR A 44 -6.00 -0.58 -7.76
C THR A 44 -4.60 -1.11 -7.51
N LEU A 45 -4.48 -1.94 -6.49
CA LEU A 45 -3.26 -2.65 -6.16
C LEU A 45 -3.55 -4.15 -6.21
N ILE A 46 -2.63 -4.91 -6.81
CA ILE A 46 -2.64 -6.37 -6.73
C ILE A 46 -1.45 -6.78 -5.87
N TYR A 47 -1.77 -7.32 -4.71
CA TYR A 47 -0.79 -7.77 -3.72
C TYR A 47 -0.64 -9.28 -3.80
N GLU A 48 0.60 -9.79 -3.85
CA GLU A 48 0.87 -11.23 -3.78
C GLU A 48 0.94 -11.70 -2.33
N GLY A 49 0.27 -12.80 -2.04
CA GLY A 49 0.24 -13.41 -0.71
C GLY A 49 1.61 -13.87 -0.23
N HIS A 50 1.62 -14.40 0.98
CA HIS A 50 2.85 -14.84 1.65
C HIS A 50 3.12 -16.32 1.46
N ASP A 51 4.40 -16.62 1.37
CA ASP A 51 4.91 -17.98 1.37
C ASP A 51 4.76 -18.62 2.75
N CYS A 52 4.84 -19.96 2.80
CA CYS A 52 4.98 -20.67 4.07
C CYS A 52 6.29 -20.27 4.78
N ALA A 53 6.37 -20.58 6.06
CA ALA A 53 7.61 -20.37 6.81
C ALA A 53 8.70 -21.32 6.29
N GLN A 54 9.93 -20.82 6.17
CA GLN A 54 11.09 -21.67 5.92
C GLN A 54 11.35 -22.57 7.14
N THR A 55 11.45 -23.86 6.90
CA THR A 55 11.73 -24.88 7.91
C THR A 55 12.76 -25.87 7.38
N THR A 56 13.21 -26.80 8.21
CA THR A 56 14.09 -27.89 7.76
C THR A 56 13.44 -28.72 6.64
N ASP A 57 12.11 -28.96 6.74
CA ASP A 57 11.36 -29.75 5.76
C ASP A 57 10.97 -28.92 4.52
N VAL A 58 10.99 -27.59 4.62
CA VAL A 58 10.71 -26.66 3.54
C VAL A 58 11.88 -25.67 3.42
N PRO A 59 13.00 -26.09 2.85
CA PRO A 59 14.19 -25.25 2.73
C PRO A 59 14.01 -24.09 1.75
N ASP A 60 13.13 -24.25 0.74
CA ASP A 60 12.76 -23.21 -0.20
C ASP A 60 11.24 -22.98 -0.23
N PRO A 61 10.72 -22.01 0.52
CA PRO A 61 9.30 -21.64 0.49
C PRO A 61 8.79 -21.22 -0.88
N LYS A 62 9.66 -20.78 -1.78
CA LYS A 62 9.30 -20.38 -3.16
C LYS A 62 8.97 -21.57 -4.06
N SER A 63 9.34 -22.78 -3.66
CA SER A 63 8.99 -24.01 -4.39
C SER A 63 7.60 -24.57 -4.03
N MET A 64 6.95 -24.01 -3.00
CA MET A 64 5.67 -24.51 -2.45
C MET A 64 4.52 -23.57 -2.76
N ASP A 65 3.32 -24.15 -2.89
CA ASP A 65 2.07 -23.37 -2.95
C ASP A 65 1.91 -22.51 -1.70
N GLN A 66 1.39 -21.30 -1.86
CA GLN A 66 1.09 -20.45 -0.71
C GLN A 66 -0.09 -21.02 0.08
N PRO A 67 0.06 -21.29 1.39
CA PRO A 67 -0.98 -21.94 2.16
C PRO A 67 -2.07 -20.97 2.62
N SER A 68 -3.33 -21.43 2.63
CA SER A 68 -4.43 -20.75 3.32
C SER A 68 -4.53 -21.12 4.80
N ARG A 69 -3.99 -22.29 5.17
CA ARG A 69 -4.01 -22.81 6.55
C ARG A 69 -2.61 -23.26 6.99
N ASN A 70 -2.36 -23.11 8.27
CA ASN A 70 -1.21 -23.70 8.94
C ASN A 70 -1.40 -25.22 9.11
N PRO A 71 -0.35 -26.02 9.35
CA PRO A 71 -0.47 -27.45 9.60
C PRO A 71 -1.45 -27.81 10.73
N GLY A 72 -1.58 -26.96 11.74
CA GLY A 72 -2.54 -27.12 12.85
C GLY A 72 -3.99 -26.68 12.52
N GLY A 73 -4.32 -26.39 11.25
CA GLY A 73 -5.68 -26.05 10.80
C GLY A 73 -6.09 -24.57 10.94
N SER A 74 -5.38 -23.76 11.70
CA SER A 74 -5.64 -22.32 11.79
C SER A 74 -5.34 -21.60 10.47
N LEU A 75 -6.04 -20.51 10.19
CA LEU A 75 -5.80 -19.71 9.00
C LEU A 75 -4.42 -19.04 9.03
N THR A 76 -3.76 -19.01 7.88
CA THR A 76 -2.59 -18.17 7.66
C THR A 76 -3.05 -16.71 7.41
N GLN A 77 -2.11 -15.79 7.21
CA GLN A 77 -2.46 -14.43 6.76
C GLN A 77 -3.21 -14.48 5.42
N ASN A 78 -2.78 -15.30 4.46
CA ASN A 78 -3.50 -15.50 3.20
C ASN A 78 -4.94 -15.96 3.45
N GLY A 79 -5.12 -16.92 4.34
CA GLY A 79 -6.45 -17.44 4.69
C GLY A 79 -7.36 -16.41 5.36
N LEU A 80 -6.83 -15.59 6.27
CA LEU A 80 -7.58 -14.53 6.93
C LEU A 80 -8.06 -13.45 5.94
N PHE A 81 -7.17 -12.98 5.07
CA PHE A 81 -7.53 -12.01 4.04
C PHE A 81 -8.51 -12.60 3.01
N ALA A 82 -8.35 -13.87 2.62
CA ALA A 82 -9.27 -14.53 1.70
C ALA A 82 -10.67 -14.72 2.32
N GLU A 83 -10.73 -15.07 3.61
CA GLU A 83 -12.00 -15.19 4.35
C GLU A 83 -12.72 -13.84 4.46
N SER A 84 -11.98 -12.76 4.68
CA SER A 84 -12.53 -11.39 4.69
C SER A 84 -13.14 -11.03 3.32
N VAL A 85 -12.49 -11.38 2.21
CA VAL A 85 -13.05 -11.18 0.86
C VAL A 85 -14.31 -12.02 0.66
N ARG A 86 -14.33 -13.27 1.14
CA ARG A 86 -15.52 -14.12 1.09
C ARG A 86 -16.69 -13.48 1.85
N HIS A 87 -16.46 -12.97 3.05
CA HIS A 87 -17.49 -12.26 3.83
C HIS A 87 -18.01 -11.03 3.09
N TYR A 88 -17.12 -10.25 2.49
CA TYR A 88 -17.49 -9.08 1.67
C TYR A 88 -18.39 -9.47 0.50
N LYS A 89 -18.01 -10.52 -0.27
CA LYS A 89 -18.73 -10.92 -1.49
C LYS A 89 -20.03 -11.69 -1.23
N GLU A 90 -20.04 -12.57 -0.23
CA GLU A 90 -21.15 -13.52 -0.01
C GLU A 90 -22.09 -13.07 1.10
N LEU A 91 -21.61 -12.33 2.10
CA LEU A 91 -22.37 -11.95 3.28
C LEU A 91 -22.69 -10.45 3.35
N ASN A 92 -22.39 -9.68 2.27
CA ASN A 92 -22.54 -8.22 2.24
C ASN A 92 -21.86 -7.50 3.42
N ALA A 93 -20.81 -8.08 3.99
CA ALA A 93 -20.00 -7.41 4.98
C ALA A 93 -19.24 -6.21 4.35
N PRO A 94 -18.90 -5.16 5.09
CA PRO A 94 -18.04 -4.11 4.57
C PRO A 94 -16.68 -4.70 4.15
N PRO A 95 -16.01 -4.14 3.12
CA PRO A 95 -14.69 -4.59 2.73
C PRO A 95 -13.68 -4.32 3.86
N GLU A 96 -12.72 -5.21 4.02
CA GLU A 96 -11.62 -5.04 4.97
C GLU A 96 -10.78 -3.81 4.59
N LYS A 97 -10.55 -2.93 5.56
CA LYS A 97 -9.69 -1.75 5.38
C LYS A 97 -8.22 -2.12 5.58
N VAL A 98 -7.42 -1.85 4.57
CA VAL A 98 -6.01 -2.24 4.56
C VAL A 98 -5.13 -1.00 4.38
N ARG A 99 -4.26 -0.74 5.34
CA ARG A 99 -3.22 0.29 5.22
C ARG A 99 -2.08 -0.23 4.38
N VAL A 100 -1.77 0.46 3.29
CA VAL A 100 -0.74 0.06 2.35
C VAL A 100 0.51 0.89 2.54
N TYR A 101 1.64 0.20 2.71
CA TYR A 101 2.97 0.81 2.71
C TYR A 101 3.80 0.23 1.58
N GLU A 102 4.42 1.09 0.80
CA GLU A 102 5.25 0.72 -0.34
C GLU A 102 6.73 0.94 -0.03
N LYS A 103 7.55 -0.05 -0.35
CA LYS A 103 9.00 0.06 -0.26
C LYS A 103 9.55 0.76 -1.49
N ILE A 104 9.96 2.02 -1.39
CA ILE A 104 10.55 2.78 -2.51
C ILE A 104 12.05 2.58 -2.65
N ARG A 105 12.76 2.27 -1.55
CA ARG A 105 14.16 1.81 -1.52
C ARG A 105 14.47 1.07 -0.22
N SER A 106 15.70 0.54 -0.09
CA SER A 106 16.09 -0.14 1.14
C SER A 106 15.94 0.78 2.36
N GLY A 107 15.22 0.29 3.37
CA GLY A 107 14.94 1.03 4.60
C GLY A 107 13.85 2.11 4.51
N ILE A 108 13.30 2.41 3.31
CA ILE A 108 12.33 3.49 3.13
C ILE A 108 10.99 2.95 2.68
N TRP A 109 9.99 3.14 3.54
CA TRP A 109 8.60 2.78 3.32
C TRP A 109 7.74 4.04 3.27
N VAL A 110 6.84 4.11 2.31
CA VAL A 110 5.89 5.21 2.12
C VAL A 110 4.48 4.70 2.36
N TYR A 111 3.71 5.44 3.13
CA TYR A 111 2.29 5.17 3.31
C TYR A 111 1.52 5.64 2.07
N ASN A 112 0.83 4.73 1.40
CA ASN A 112 0.07 5.00 0.19
C ASN A 112 -1.44 5.25 0.44
N GLY A 113 -1.88 5.15 1.68
CA GLY A 113 -3.28 5.34 2.04
C GLY A 113 -3.95 4.05 2.52
N THR A 114 -5.26 4.17 2.76
CA THR A 114 -6.13 3.05 3.11
C THR A 114 -6.86 2.56 1.87
N PHE A 115 -6.90 1.26 1.68
CA PHE A 115 -7.53 0.58 0.57
C PHE A 115 -8.60 -0.38 1.07
N ASP A 116 -9.61 -0.62 0.25
CA ASP A 116 -10.64 -1.63 0.43
C ASP A 116 -10.19 -2.94 -0.22
N LEU A 117 -10.14 -4.01 0.53
CA LEU A 117 -9.88 -5.35 0.02
C LEU A 117 -11.17 -5.89 -0.62
N ILE A 118 -11.18 -5.99 -1.96
CA ILE A 118 -12.41 -6.25 -2.72
C ILE A 118 -12.44 -7.58 -3.45
N ASP A 119 -11.27 -8.20 -3.66
CA ASP A 119 -11.19 -9.50 -4.37
C ASP A 119 -9.96 -10.29 -3.95
N CYS A 120 -10.03 -11.62 -4.11
CA CYS A 120 -8.89 -12.52 -4.05
C CYS A 120 -9.06 -13.71 -4.98
N TRP A 121 -7.94 -14.21 -5.51
CA TRP A 121 -7.88 -15.43 -6.30
C TRP A 121 -6.54 -16.12 -6.11
N THR A 122 -6.40 -17.31 -6.67
CA THR A 122 -5.10 -17.97 -6.81
C THR A 122 -4.74 -18.09 -8.28
N GLU A 123 -3.48 -17.85 -8.60
CA GLU A 123 -2.94 -18.06 -9.94
C GLU A 123 -1.66 -18.89 -9.88
N THR A 124 -1.28 -19.49 -11.01
CA THR A 124 0.00 -20.19 -11.14
C THR A 124 1.08 -19.17 -11.45
N SER A 125 2.07 -19.08 -10.57
CA SER A 125 3.28 -18.30 -10.76
C SER A 125 4.47 -19.26 -10.85
N GLU A 126 5.11 -19.32 -12.01
CA GLU A 126 6.13 -20.33 -12.34
C GLU A 126 5.60 -21.76 -12.15
N LYS A 127 5.94 -22.45 -11.05
CA LYS A 127 5.55 -23.85 -10.77
C LYS A 127 4.68 -23.99 -9.53
N ARG A 128 4.21 -22.88 -8.94
CA ARG A 128 3.45 -22.87 -7.68
C ARG A 128 2.19 -22.02 -7.79
N ARG A 129 1.24 -22.27 -6.92
CA ARG A 129 0.04 -21.46 -6.77
C ARG A 129 0.29 -20.35 -5.74
N VAL A 130 -0.04 -19.12 -6.12
CA VAL A 130 0.09 -17.94 -5.27
C VAL A 130 -1.27 -17.26 -5.10
N PHE A 131 -1.48 -16.67 -3.94
CA PHE A 131 -2.63 -15.80 -3.70
C PHE A 131 -2.39 -14.43 -4.33
N LYS A 132 -3.45 -13.85 -4.89
CA LYS A 132 -3.51 -12.45 -5.30
C LYS A 132 -4.69 -11.79 -4.61
N PHE A 133 -4.45 -10.59 -4.09
CA PHE A 133 -5.43 -9.78 -3.39
C PHE A 133 -5.60 -8.46 -4.11
N LYS A 134 -6.83 -8.15 -4.50
CA LYS A 134 -7.17 -6.89 -5.18
C LYS A 134 -7.64 -5.88 -4.14
N LEU A 135 -6.92 -4.77 -4.07
CA LEU A 135 -7.22 -3.66 -3.17
C LEU A 135 -7.56 -2.43 -4.02
N ARG A 136 -8.64 -1.74 -3.68
CA ARG A 136 -9.05 -0.49 -4.31
C ARG A 136 -8.93 0.65 -3.31
N ILE A 137 -8.46 1.83 -3.76
CA ILE A 137 -8.33 2.98 -2.87
C ILE A 137 -9.67 3.30 -2.19
N SER A 138 -9.64 3.47 -0.87
CA SER A 138 -10.84 3.72 -0.09
C SER A 138 -11.27 5.19 -0.21
N ASN A 139 -12.54 5.44 -0.49
CA ASN A 139 -13.12 6.79 -0.56
C ASN A 139 -13.39 7.40 0.83
N THR A 140 -13.02 6.73 1.92
CA THR A 140 -13.33 7.15 3.30
C THR A 140 -12.39 8.21 3.88
N ASP A 141 -11.26 8.50 3.23
CA ASP A 141 -10.49 9.69 3.60
C ASP A 141 -11.27 10.91 3.10
N ASN A 142 -11.87 11.66 4.05
CA ASN A 142 -12.75 12.82 3.85
C ASN A 142 -12.12 13.94 2.98
N HIS A 143 -12.05 13.69 1.67
CA HIS A 143 -11.95 14.75 0.67
C HIS A 143 -13.22 14.70 -0.18
N PRO A 144 -13.90 15.82 -0.41
CA PRO A 144 -15.14 15.83 -1.19
C PRO A 144 -14.89 15.17 -2.56
N VAL A 145 -15.72 14.16 -2.87
CA VAL A 145 -15.76 13.54 -4.20
C VAL A 145 -16.01 14.65 -5.21
N PRO A 146 -15.16 14.86 -6.22
CA PRO A 146 -15.45 15.81 -7.27
C PRO A 146 -16.74 15.36 -7.98
N THR A 147 -17.66 16.27 -8.16
CA THR A 147 -18.91 16.08 -8.89
C THR A 147 -18.62 15.66 -10.33
N VAL A 148 -19.56 14.98 -10.98
CA VAL A 148 -19.52 14.35 -12.31
C VAL A 148 -18.87 15.17 -13.46
N ALA A 149 -18.69 16.49 -13.27
CA ALA A 149 -18.00 17.38 -14.23
C ALA A 149 -16.48 17.25 -14.28
N SER A 150 -15.83 16.50 -13.35
CA SER A 150 -14.36 16.32 -13.28
C SER A 150 -13.87 14.99 -13.86
N LEU A 151 -14.74 14.21 -14.50
CA LEU A 151 -14.42 12.86 -15.01
C LEU A 151 -13.57 12.83 -16.30
N THR A 152 -13.07 13.98 -16.76
CA THR A 152 -12.27 14.09 -17.98
C THR A 152 -10.79 14.40 -17.77
N LEU A 153 -10.31 14.46 -16.53
CA LEU A 153 -8.89 14.58 -16.24
C LEU A 153 -8.38 13.25 -15.67
N GLU A 154 -7.57 12.56 -16.43
CA GLU A 154 -6.87 11.31 -16.11
C GLU A 154 -5.80 11.52 -15.04
N ASP A 155 -6.18 12.06 -13.88
CA ASP A 155 -5.23 12.38 -12.82
C ASP A 155 -5.36 11.41 -11.64
N ASP A 156 -4.30 10.65 -11.43
CA ASP A 156 -4.13 9.77 -10.29
C ASP A 156 -3.77 10.54 -9.03
N ARG A 157 -4.55 10.36 -7.97
CA ARG A 157 -4.18 10.88 -6.65
C ARG A 157 -2.92 10.19 -6.08
N LEU A 158 -2.69 8.93 -6.44
CA LEU A 158 -1.54 8.19 -5.96
C LEU A 158 -0.28 8.62 -6.69
N ILE A 159 0.69 9.16 -5.95
CA ILE A 159 1.99 9.55 -6.50
C ILE A 159 2.75 8.29 -6.92
N PRO A 160 3.16 8.15 -8.20
CA PRO A 160 3.90 6.99 -8.68
C PRO A 160 5.24 6.81 -7.97
N SER A 161 5.72 5.56 -7.89
CA SER A 161 6.98 5.23 -7.22
C SER A 161 8.19 5.94 -7.80
N TRP A 162 8.22 6.12 -9.12
CA TRP A 162 9.31 6.82 -9.79
C TRP A 162 9.34 8.31 -9.44
N VAL A 163 8.18 8.97 -9.31
CA VAL A 163 8.07 10.35 -8.82
C VAL A 163 8.56 10.47 -7.39
N LYS A 164 8.13 9.55 -6.51
CA LYS A 164 8.59 9.51 -5.12
C LYS A 164 10.10 9.36 -5.01
N LEU A 165 10.71 8.51 -5.86
CA LEU A 165 12.17 8.33 -5.91
C LEU A 165 12.90 9.58 -6.39
N GLU A 166 12.38 10.25 -7.38
CA GLU A 166 12.96 11.48 -7.91
C GLU A 166 12.89 12.62 -6.89
N VAL A 167 11.70 12.84 -6.31
CA VAL A 167 11.50 13.83 -5.26
C VAL A 167 12.35 13.52 -4.03
N TRP A 168 12.48 12.24 -3.65
CA TRP A 168 13.34 11.84 -2.54
C TRP A 168 14.81 12.21 -2.78
N LYS A 169 15.30 12.00 -4.01
CA LYS A 169 16.68 12.40 -4.39
C LYS A 169 16.85 13.92 -4.37
N ARG A 170 15.90 14.65 -4.97
CA ARG A 170 15.91 16.12 -5.04
C ARG A 170 15.88 16.76 -3.66
N ASP A 171 14.96 16.33 -2.80
CA ASP A 171 14.75 16.90 -1.47
C ASP A 171 15.66 16.27 -0.40
N GLN A 172 16.55 15.34 -0.79
CA GLN A 172 17.52 14.66 0.08
C GLN A 172 16.88 13.95 1.28
N GLY A 173 15.63 13.51 1.15
CA GLY A 173 14.87 12.88 2.24
C GLY A 173 14.64 13.81 3.44
N LYS A 174 14.44 15.10 3.19
CA LYS A 174 14.21 16.12 4.20
C LYS A 174 12.96 16.93 3.91
N CYS A 175 12.30 17.38 4.96
CA CYS A 175 11.23 18.36 4.84
C CYS A 175 11.75 19.65 4.20
N ARG A 176 11.14 20.08 3.10
CA ARG A 176 11.55 21.31 2.39
C ARG A 176 11.44 22.59 3.22
N LYS A 177 10.55 22.60 4.23
CA LYS A 177 10.34 23.78 5.07
C LYS A 177 11.30 23.88 6.27
N CYS A 178 11.63 22.76 6.93
CA CYS A 178 12.42 22.79 8.16
C CYS A 178 13.61 21.83 8.21
N GLY A 179 13.86 21.06 7.14
CA GLY A 179 14.97 20.12 7.10
C GLY A 179 14.81 18.85 7.96
N ALA A 180 13.67 18.65 8.64
CA ALA A 180 13.42 17.43 9.40
C ALA A 180 13.54 16.19 8.49
N ASN A 181 14.11 15.10 9.02
CA ASN A 181 14.33 13.84 8.29
C ASN A 181 13.48 12.67 8.81
N THR A 182 12.52 12.94 9.67
CA THR A 182 11.59 11.95 10.25
C THR A 182 10.15 12.40 10.08
N GLY A 183 9.21 11.43 10.07
CA GLY A 183 7.78 11.72 9.90
C GLY A 183 7.49 12.40 8.58
N LEU A 184 8.13 11.96 7.49
CA LEU A 184 8.05 12.59 6.18
C LEU A 184 6.87 12.06 5.38
N HIS A 185 6.24 12.98 4.64
CA HIS A 185 5.12 12.74 3.72
C HIS A 185 5.45 13.34 2.35
N PHE A 186 5.05 12.66 1.29
CA PHE A 186 5.00 13.24 -0.04
C PHE A 186 3.69 14.00 -0.17
N ASP A 187 3.75 15.24 -0.58
CA ASP A 187 2.62 16.14 -0.67
C ASP A 187 2.64 16.90 -2.01
N HIS A 188 1.43 17.20 -2.53
CA HIS A 188 1.28 17.99 -3.76
C HIS A 188 1.44 19.48 -3.46
N ILE A 189 2.31 20.18 -4.18
CA ILE A 189 2.46 21.66 -4.10
C ILE A 189 1.14 22.33 -4.51
N ILE A 190 0.65 22.01 -5.70
CA ILE A 190 -0.73 22.28 -6.10
C ILE A 190 -1.55 21.05 -5.72
N PRO A 191 -2.53 21.17 -4.80
CA PRO A 191 -3.33 20.02 -4.38
C PRO A 191 -3.98 19.30 -5.56
N TYR A 192 -4.07 17.96 -5.45
CA TYR A 192 -4.76 17.14 -6.45
C TYR A 192 -6.21 17.63 -6.70
N SER A 193 -6.94 18.00 -5.65
CA SER A 193 -8.29 18.57 -5.71
C SER A 193 -8.37 19.90 -6.48
N LYS A 194 -7.24 20.53 -6.76
CA LYS A 194 -7.09 21.78 -7.53
C LYS A 194 -6.39 21.58 -8.87
N GLY A 195 -6.35 20.34 -9.38
CA GLY A 195 -5.76 19.98 -10.67
C GLY A 195 -4.23 19.77 -10.64
N GLY A 196 -3.64 19.59 -9.46
CA GLY A 196 -2.21 19.30 -9.35
C GLY A 196 -1.89 17.87 -9.75
N SER A 197 -0.92 17.69 -10.64
CA SER A 197 -0.51 16.38 -11.15
C SER A 197 0.29 15.57 -10.12
N SER A 198 -0.05 14.29 -9.96
CA SER A 198 0.74 13.33 -9.20
C SER A 198 1.92 12.77 -9.99
N LYS A 199 1.92 12.94 -11.32
CA LYS A 199 2.93 12.41 -12.23
C LYS A 199 4.06 13.42 -12.53
N ASP A 200 3.95 14.63 -12.02
CA ASP A 200 4.98 15.67 -12.17
C ASP A 200 5.80 15.80 -10.88
N PRO A 201 7.08 15.39 -10.87
CA PRO A 201 7.95 15.56 -9.70
C PRO A 201 8.05 17.00 -9.21
N SER A 202 7.90 18.00 -10.13
CA SER A 202 7.95 19.42 -9.75
C SER A 202 6.77 19.85 -8.90
N ASN A 203 5.62 19.15 -9.02
CA ASN A 203 4.43 19.39 -8.20
C ASN A 203 4.42 18.60 -6.88
N ILE A 204 5.41 17.75 -6.63
CA ILE A 204 5.49 16.95 -5.41
C ILE A 204 6.64 17.44 -4.54
N GLN A 205 6.45 17.45 -3.23
CA GLN A 205 7.44 17.85 -2.24
C GLN A 205 7.45 16.93 -1.01
N ILE A 206 8.56 16.94 -0.25
CA ILE A 206 8.62 16.26 1.04
C ILE A 206 8.34 17.26 2.15
N LEU A 207 7.33 16.97 2.98
CA LEU A 207 7.01 17.71 4.20
C LEU A 207 7.05 16.79 5.42
N CYS A 208 7.42 17.31 6.59
CA CYS A 208 7.18 16.61 7.85
C CYS A 208 5.69 16.68 8.21
N GLY A 209 5.22 15.79 9.09
CA GLY A 209 3.80 15.70 9.45
C GLY A 209 3.19 17.04 9.89
N ARG A 210 3.94 17.86 10.65
CA ARG A 210 3.50 19.20 11.07
C ARG A 210 3.25 20.11 9.86
N HIS A 211 4.23 20.26 8.96
CA HIS A 211 4.10 21.14 7.79
C HIS A 211 3.09 20.61 6.78
N ASN A 212 2.93 19.29 6.67
CA ASN A 212 1.90 18.69 5.84
C ASN A 212 0.48 19.03 6.37
N LEU A 213 0.27 18.95 7.68
CA LEU A 213 -0.99 19.33 8.31
C LEU A 213 -1.26 20.86 8.26
N GLU A 214 -0.23 21.69 8.38
CA GLU A 214 -0.36 23.16 8.27
C GLU A 214 -0.72 23.59 6.85
N LYS A 215 -0.17 22.91 5.84
CA LYS A 215 -0.44 23.19 4.43
C LYS A 215 -1.86 22.81 4.01
N ARG A 216 -2.33 21.62 4.38
CA ARG A 216 -3.64 21.09 3.96
C ARG A 216 -3.80 21.14 2.42
N ASP A 217 -4.83 21.85 1.95
CA ASP A 217 -5.18 22.05 0.55
C ASP A 217 -4.74 23.41 -0.03
N LYS A 218 -3.82 24.11 0.64
CA LYS A 218 -3.26 25.36 0.16
C LYS A 218 -2.25 25.10 -0.97
N ILE A 219 -2.23 25.99 -1.96
CA ILE A 219 -1.18 26.04 -3.00
C ILE A 219 0.02 26.75 -2.38
N GLU A 220 1.21 26.20 -2.58
CA GLU A 220 2.48 26.79 -2.12
C GLU A 220 3.44 27.02 -3.26
#